data_114b2888571ca8012782a21e84f5bb0f
#
_entry.id   114b2888571ca8012782a21e84f5bb0f
#
_cell.length_a   1.000
_cell.length_b   1.000
_cell.length_c   1.000
_cell.angle_alpha   90.00
_cell.angle_beta   90.00
_cell.angle_gamma   90.00
#
_symmetry.space_group_name_H-M   'P 1'
#
loop_
_entity.id
_entity.type
_entity.pdbx_description
1 polymer ?
#
loop_
_entity_poly.entity_id
_entity_poly.type
_entity_poly.pdbx_seq_one_letter_code
_entity_poly.pdbx_strand_id
1 'polypeptide(L)'
;MKNIAASIAMSALAATGAQAQEERRRVAPPAVYDVAPGLGHFTDDVLFGEVWERTELKPRDRSLVTVSVIVSTGKTAQIAGHVGRALDNGVTPEEIGELITHLAFYSGWPNAISAVAETKKVFDERNIGAIASSGADRLELQAVAEAARSASVNATVAPTAAALADLTNRVLFGDLWQRPDLSARDRSLVTMSALIAIGQPEQLPFHANRAMDNGLSSAEASEAVTQTAFYAGWPRAMSAVPVLQRVFESRKAAAHATKTGEPAVHLQITRANATPAAGPADYFTGEVQVSGHYRGNEPARISGATVAFTAGARTAWHTHPLGQTLFIVSGKGWVQKDGGPVEVVGPGDVVWIPPMVKHWHGASASEPMTHFAVAEALDGNVVTWMDKVSDNDYGLGLRID
;
A
#
# COMPACT_ATOMS: atom_id res chain seq x y z
N MET A 1 -63.97 18.85 13.51
CA MET A 1 -63.08 18.90 14.71
C MET A 1 -62.02 17.78 14.77
N LYS A 2 -62.02 16.78 13.89
CA LYS A 2 -60.96 15.72 13.90
C LYS A 2 -59.65 16.06 13.14
N ASN A 3 -59.68 17.07 12.25
CA ASN A 3 -58.47 17.42 11.44
C ASN A 3 -57.56 18.49 12.07
N ILE A 4 -58.02 19.17 13.13
CA ILE A 4 -57.20 20.18 13.81
C ILE A 4 -56.26 19.53 14.84
N ALA A 5 -56.67 18.42 15.47
CA ALA A 5 -55.85 17.73 16.45
C ALA A 5 -54.61 17.01 15.81
N ALA A 6 -54.74 16.51 14.57
CA ALA A 6 -53.68 15.84 13.85
C ALA A 6 -52.57 16.84 13.39
N SER A 7 -52.92 18.05 12.98
CA SER A 7 -51.98 19.07 12.58
C SER A 7 -51.14 19.61 13.75
N ILE A 8 -51.72 19.71 14.94
CA ILE A 8 -51.04 20.19 16.15
C ILE A 8 -50.05 19.09 16.64
N ALA A 9 -50.43 17.81 16.55
CA ALA A 9 -49.54 16.73 16.96
C ALA A 9 -48.33 16.57 16.01
N MET A 10 -48.50 16.73 14.68
CA MET A 10 -47.37 16.71 13.73
C MET A 10 -46.45 17.91 13.89
N SER A 11 -46.96 19.12 14.19
CA SER A 11 -46.13 20.29 14.44
C SER A 11 -45.33 20.18 15.76
N ALA A 12 -45.89 19.54 16.79
CA ALA A 12 -45.22 19.31 18.06
C ALA A 12 -44.10 18.26 17.94
N LEU A 13 -44.30 17.20 17.15
CA LEU A 13 -43.25 16.18 16.88
C LEU A 13 -42.11 16.76 16.03
N ALA A 14 -42.42 17.61 15.05
CA ALA A 14 -41.39 18.27 14.25
C ALA A 14 -40.59 19.29 15.07
N ALA A 15 -41.22 20.01 15.99
CA ALA A 15 -40.54 20.96 16.88
C ALA A 15 -39.63 20.25 17.92
N THR A 16 -40.06 19.12 18.47
CA THR A 16 -39.22 18.33 19.39
C THR A 16 -38.06 17.65 18.66
N GLY A 17 -38.20 17.22 17.40
CA GLY A 17 -37.12 16.71 16.58
C GLY A 17 -36.09 17.80 16.24
N ALA A 18 -36.52 19.01 15.90
CA ALA A 18 -35.63 20.14 15.64
C ALA A 18 -34.90 20.62 16.92
N GLN A 19 -35.56 20.63 18.05
CA GLN A 19 -34.94 20.99 19.34
C GLN A 19 -33.95 19.90 19.82
N ALA A 20 -34.22 18.63 19.61
CA ALA A 20 -33.30 17.55 19.94
C ALA A 20 -32.04 17.57 19.04
N GLN A 21 -32.14 18.15 17.84
CA GLN A 21 -31.00 18.32 16.94
C GLN A 21 -30.16 19.56 17.32
N GLU A 22 -30.72 20.53 17.99
CA GLU A 22 -30.06 21.77 18.44
C GLU A 22 -29.25 21.59 19.74
N GLU A 23 -29.47 20.52 20.50
CA GLU A 23 -28.76 20.22 21.75
C GLU A 23 -27.48 19.36 21.53
N ARG A 24 -27.12 18.97 20.32
CA ARG A 24 -25.82 18.35 20.08
C ARG A 24 -24.73 19.35 20.45
N ARG A 25 -23.91 18.96 21.43
CA ARG A 25 -22.79 19.78 21.96
C ARG A 25 -21.89 20.19 20.78
N ARG A 26 -21.86 21.46 20.43
CA ARG A 26 -20.94 22.01 19.44
C ARG A 26 -19.49 21.76 19.88
N VAL A 27 -18.71 21.10 19.04
CA VAL A 27 -17.29 20.82 19.24
C VAL A 27 -16.45 21.81 18.46
N ALA A 28 -16.94 22.27 17.30
CA ALA A 28 -16.27 23.27 16.49
C ALA A 28 -16.20 24.62 17.23
N PRO A 29 -15.01 25.25 17.29
CA PRO A 29 -14.88 26.59 17.86
C PRO A 29 -15.82 27.62 17.18
N PRO A 30 -16.37 28.58 17.89
CA PRO A 30 -17.29 29.59 17.32
C PRO A 30 -16.73 30.28 16.07
N ALA A 31 -15.45 30.65 16.08
CA ALA A 31 -14.77 31.26 14.93
C ALA A 31 -14.81 30.43 13.64
N VAL A 32 -14.99 29.11 13.74
CA VAL A 32 -15.14 28.26 12.55
C VAL A 32 -16.47 28.56 11.86
N TYR A 33 -17.54 28.81 12.63
CA TYR A 33 -18.84 29.15 12.06
C TYR A 33 -18.83 30.55 11.45
N ASP A 34 -18.05 31.51 12.01
CA ASP A 34 -17.93 32.86 11.48
C ASP A 34 -17.22 32.88 10.11
N VAL A 35 -16.23 32.00 9.90
CA VAL A 35 -15.37 32.03 8.70
C VAL A 35 -15.77 30.95 7.69
N ALA A 36 -16.11 29.77 8.16
CA ALA A 36 -16.38 28.58 7.32
C ALA A 36 -17.52 27.75 7.94
N PRO A 37 -18.78 28.20 7.91
CA PRO A 37 -19.88 27.53 8.58
C PRO A 37 -20.10 26.10 8.13
N GLY A 38 -19.87 25.79 6.86
CA GLY A 38 -19.91 24.41 6.35
C GLY A 38 -18.89 23.51 7.05
N LEU A 39 -17.69 23.99 7.36
CA LEU A 39 -16.70 23.23 8.13
C LEU A 39 -17.19 22.99 9.56
N GLY A 40 -17.81 23.98 10.18
CA GLY A 40 -18.43 23.85 11.51
C GLY A 40 -19.46 22.72 11.53
N HIS A 41 -20.39 22.68 10.58
CA HIS A 41 -21.38 21.63 10.45
C HIS A 41 -20.74 20.25 10.23
N PHE A 42 -19.79 20.12 9.29
CA PHE A 42 -19.10 18.85 9.08
C PHE A 42 -18.29 18.40 10.29
N THR A 43 -17.75 19.35 11.07
CA THR A 43 -17.06 19.02 12.31
C THR A 43 -18.02 18.45 13.34
N ASP A 44 -19.14 19.12 13.59
CA ASP A 44 -20.07 18.71 14.65
C ASP A 44 -20.91 17.49 14.24
N ASP A 45 -21.47 17.50 13.02
CA ASP A 45 -22.42 16.48 12.60
C ASP A 45 -21.73 15.21 12.09
N VAL A 46 -20.65 15.34 11.29
CA VAL A 46 -20.01 14.20 10.65
C VAL A 46 -18.80 13.72 11.44
N LEU A 47 -17.81 14.60 11.67
CA LEU A 47 -16.57 14.16 12.33
C LEU A 47 -16.84 13.69 13.77
N PHE A 48 -17.47 14.52 14.58
CA PHE A 48 -17.75 14.18 15.97
C PHE A 48 -19.12 13.52 16.20
N GLY A 49 -20.10 13.76 15.32
CA GLY A 49 -21.43 13.17 15.42
C GLY A 49 -21.55 11.77 14.82
N GLU A 50 -20.68 11.40 13.91
CA GLU A 50 -20.69 10.07 13.27
C GLU A 50 -19.34 9.34 13.43
N VAL A 51 -18.23 9.90 12.91
CA VAL A 51 -16.95 9.19 12.81
C VAL A 51 -16.37 8.86 14.18
N TRP A 52 -16.41 9.77 15.13
CA TRP A 52 -15.95 9.50 16.49
C TRP A 52 -16.85 8.55 17.28
N GLU A 53 -18.11 8.39 16.89
CA GLU A 53 -19.10 7.51 17.53
C GLU A 53 -19.12 6.09 16.93
N ARG A 54 -18.39 5.84 15.84
CA ARG A 54 -18.31 4.51 15.21
C ARG A 54 -17.62 3.52 16.13
N THR A 55 -18.16 2.30 16.22
CA THR A 55 -17.76 1.27 17.17
C THR A 55 -16.62 0.36 16.70
N GLU A 56 -16.28 0.41 15.40
CA GLU A 56 -15.26 -0.45 14.77
C GLU A 56 -13.84 -0.14 15.26
N LEU A 57 -13.63 1.05 15.83
CA LEU A 57 -12.39 1.44 16.49
C LEU A 57 -12.75 2.11 17.84
N LYS A 58 -12.16 1.64 18.93
CA LYS A 58 -12.41 2.19 20.27
C LYS A 58 -12.01 3.67 20.36
N PRO A 59 -12.69 4.48 21.22
CA PRO A 59 -12.34 5.91 21.38
C PRO A 59 -10.86 6.15 21.72
N ARG A 60 -10.26 5.27 22.55
CA ARG A 60 -8.84 5.30 22.87
C ARG A 60 -7.98 5.16 21.61
N ASP A 61 -8.27 4.16 20.78
CA ASP A 61 -7.52 3.87 19.56
C ASP A 61 -7.71 4.97 18.51
N ARG A 62 -8.93 5.55 18.39
CA ARG A 62 -9.18 6.75 17.57
C ARG A 62 -8.30 7.91 17.99
N SER A 63 -8.09 8.07 19.31
CA SER A 63 -7.20 9.10 19.83
C SER A 63 -5.74 8.82 19.45
N LEU A 64 -5.26 7.56 19.55
CA LEU A 64 -3.91 7.19 19.10
C LEU A 64 -3.73 7.49 17.61
N VAL A 65 -4.68 7.11 16.75
CA VAL A 65 -4.66 7.44 15.32
C VAL A 65 -4.59 8.95 15.11
N THR A 66 -5.49 9.70 15.75
CA THR A 66 -5.60 11.15 15.55
C THR A 66 -4.34 11.88 16.00
N VAL A 67 -3.82 11.58 17.21
CA VAL A 67 -2.57 12.19 17.70
C VAL A 67 -1.40 11.83 16.79
N SER A 68 -1.33 10.58 16.32
CA SER A 68 -0.29 10.15 15.37
C SER A 68 -0.32 10.95 14.07
N VAL A 69 -1.51 11.14 13.49
CA VAL A 69 -1.69 11.93 12.27
C VAL A 69 -1.28 13.39 12.47
N ILE A 70 -1.74 14.01 13.54
CA ILE A 70 -1.49 15.42 13.84
C ILE A 70 0.01 15.68 14.07
N VAL A 71 0.67 14.82 14.85
CA VAL A 71 2.11 14.90 15.10
C VAL A 71 2.87 14.68 13.80
N SER A 72 2.55 13.62 13.06
CA SER A 72 3.25 13.27 11.82
C SER A 72 3.13 14.33 10.72
N THR A 73 2.03 15.07 10.70
CA THR A 73 1.80 16.16 9.73
C THR A 73 2.19 17.55 10.25
N GLY A 74 2.75 17.66 11.46
CA GLY A 74 3.24 18.91 12.03
C GLY A 74 2.13 19.92 12.35
N LYS A 75 0.92 19.45 12.71
CA LYS A 75 -0.23 20.33 13.02
C LYS A 75 -0.23 20.72 14.51
N THR A 76 0.80 21.44 14.93
CA THR A 76 1.08 21.76 16.34
C THR A 76 -0.09 22.40 17.07
N ALA A 77 -0.80 23.33 16.44
CA ALA A 77 -1.96 24.01 17.04
C ALA A 77 -3.11 23.06 17.43
N GLN A 78 -3.13 21.83 16.93
CA GLN A 78 -4.18 20.85 17.22
C GLN A 78 -3.75 19.84 18.30
N ILE A 79 -2.45 19.78 18.63
CA ILE A 79 -1.90 18.74 19.50
C ILE A 79 -2.51 18.81 20.90
N ALA A 80 -2.52 19.97 21.55
CA ALA A 80 -3.02 20.12 22.92
C ALA A 80 -4.46 19.61 23.08
N GLY A 81 -5.38 20.02 22.19
CA GLY A 81 -6.78 19.59 22.23
C GLY A 81 -6.95 18.08 22.05
N HIS A 82 -6.17 17.46 21.15
CA HIS A 82 -6.28 16.01 20.89
C HIS A 82 -5.51 15.16 21.90
N VAL A 83 -4.42 15.65 22.49
CA VAL A 83 -3.77 15.02 23.65
C VAL A 83 -4.71 15.03 24.85
N GLY A 84 -5.37 16.16 25.14
CA GLY A 84 -6.40 16.23 26.18
C GLY A 84 -7.49 15.18 25.97
N ARG A 85 -8.04 15.08 24.76
CA ARG A 85 -9.04 14.06 24.39
C ARG A 85 -8.49 12.63 24.51
N ALA A 86 -7.23 12.39 24.16
CA ALA A 86 -6.61 11.08 24.27
C ALA A 86 -6.54 10.62 25.74
N LEU A 87 -6.16 11.52 26.64
CA LEU A 87 -6.19 11.26 28.11
C LEU A 87 -7.63 10.97 28.59
N ASP A 88 -8.61 11.75 28.15
CA ASP A 88 -10.02 11.52 28.50
C ASP A 88 -10.54 10.17 27.96
N ASN A 89 -10.04 9.71 26.86
CA ASN A 89 -10.36 8.41 26.26
C ASN A 89 -9.52 7.24 26.80
N GLY A 90 -8.67 7.48 27.82
CA GLY A 90 -7.92 6.44 28.53
C GLY A 90 -6.56 6.09 27.92
N VAL A 91 -5.98 6.94 27.08
CA VAL A 91 -4.54 6.86 26.73
C VAL A 91 -3.76 7.43 27.91
N THR A 92 -2.77 6.69 28.41
CA THR A 92 -2.00 7.15 29.58
C THR A 92 -0.94 8.19 29.19
N PRO A 93 -0.44 8.98 30.14
CA PRO A 93 0.67 9.91 29.90
C PRO A 93 1.93 9.23 29.36
N GLU A 94 2.25 8.03 29.86
CA GLU A 94 3.39 7.23 29.41
C GLU A 94 3.22 6.79 27.97
N GLU A 95 2.02 6.32 27.58
CA GLU A 95 1.70 5.94 26.21
C GLU A 95 1.79 7.15 25.25
N ILE A 96 1.36 8.34 25.68
CA ILE A 96 1.51 9.57 24.87
C ILE A 96 3.00 9.90 24.69
N GLY A 97 3.79 9.83 25.75
CA GLY A 97 5.24 10.07 25.67
C GLY A 97 5.93 9.10 24.74
N GLU A 98 5.57 7.81 24.83
CA GLU A 98 6.14 6.77 23.96
C GLU A 98 5.66 6.88 22.50
N LEU A 99 4.40 7.26 22.27
CA LEU A 99 3.87 7.56 20.92
C LEU A 99 4.70 8.68 20.26
N ILE A 100 4.96 9.78 20.98
CA ILE A 100 5.77 10.89 20.46
C ILE A 100 7.21 10.43 20.20
N THR A 101 7.79 9.65 21.10
CA THR A 101 9.12 9.05 20.94
C THR A 101 9.19 8.18 19.68
N HIS A 102 8.19 7.32 19.49
CA HIS A 102 8.08 6.47 18.32
C HIS A 102 7.98 7.27 17.02
N LEU A 103 7.17 8.32 17.01
CA LEU A 103 6.96 9.18 15.84
C LEU A 103 8.20 10.01 15.47
N ALA A 104 9.15 10.23 16.37
CA ALA A 104 10.42 10.85 16.01
C ALA A 104 11.14 10.09 14.89
N PHE A 105 11.04 8.74 14.89
CA PHE A 105 11.65 7.89 13.86
C PHE A 105 10.84 7.81 12.56
N TYR A 106 9.53 7.95 12.62
CA TYR A 106 8.64 7.80 11.45
C TYR A 106 8.24 9.12 10.79
N SER A 107 8.22 10.21 11.54
CA SER A 107 7.81 11.53 11.04
C SER A 107 8.84 12.64 11.29
N GLY A 108 9.97 12.28 11.87
CA GLY A 108 11.11 13.16 12.08
C GLY A 108 11.11 13.88 13.42
N TRP A 109 12.32 14.12 13.93
CA TRP A 109 12.58 14.79 15.22
C TRP A 109 11.91 16.15 15.39
N PRO A 110 11.88 17.04 14.38
CA PRO A 110 11.24 18.35 14.55
C PRO A 110 9.75 18.25 14.90
N ASN A 111 9.02 17.31 14.29
CA ASN A 111 7.62 17.10 14.60
C ASN A 111 7.43 16.58 16.02
N ALA A 112 8.25 15.62 16.43
CA ALA A 112 8.19 15.06 17.78
C ALA A 112 8.53 16.09 18.87
N ILE A 113 9.58 16.88 18.67
CA ILE A 113 9.97 17.94 19.63
C ILE A 113 8.87 19.02 19.74
N SER A 114 8.26 19.39 18.62
CA SER A 114 7.11 20.32 18.62
C SER A 114 5.91 19.72 19.39
N ALA A 115 5.67 18.41 19.25
CA ALA A 115 4.62 17.71 19.97
C ALA A 115 4.87 17.66 21.48
N VAL A 116 6.13 17.46 21.90
CA VAL A 116 6.50 17.51 23.35
C VAL A 116 6.12 18.85 23.97
N ALA A 117 6.42 19.97 23.27
CA ALA A 117 6.12 21.31 23.80
C ALA A 117 4.62 21.53 24.02
N GLU A 118 3.77 21.09 23.10
CA GLU A 118 2.31 21.22 23.23
C GLU A 118 1.73 20.22 24.25
N THR A 119 2.24 19.01 24.29
CA THR A 119 1.83 17.99 25.25
C THR A 119 2.16 18.41 26.69
N LYS A 120 3.32 19.06 26.88
CA LYS A 120 3.73 19.56 28.20
C LYS A 120 2.73 20.56 28.78
N LYS A 121 2.16 21.44 27.95
CA LYS A 121 1.11 22.40 28.40
C LYS A 121 -0.10 21.64 28.96
N VAL A 122 -0.57 20.60 28.28
CA VAL A 122 -1.70 19.79 28.72
C VAL A 122 -1.37 19.05 30.02
N PHE A 123 -0.14 18.53 30.16
CA PHE A 123 0.30 17.84 31.36
C PHE A 123 0.35 18.81 32.55
N ASP A 124 0.84 20.02 32.36
CA ASP A 124 0.85 21.07 33.39
C ASP A 124 -0.56 21.46 33.82
N GLU A 125 -1.48 21.70 32.87
CA GLU A 125 -2.88 22.02 33.13
C GLU A 125 -3.61 20.91 33.93
N ARG A 126 -3.23 19.65 33.71
CA ARG A 126 -3.81 18.47 34.35
C ARG A 126 -3.04 18.01 35.61
N ASN A 127 -2.00 18.73 36.01
CA ASN A 127 -1.11 18.36 37.12
C ASN A 127 -0.45 16.98 36.92
N ILE A 128 -0.14 16.59 35.70
CA ILE A 128 0.61 15.38 35.38
C ILE A 128 2.09 15.71 35.51
N GLY A 129 2.78 15.00 36.40
CA GLY A 129 4.20 15.17 36.64
C GLY A 129 5.08 14.67 35.49
N ALA A 130 6.39 14.68 35.69
CA ALA A 130 7.31 14.07 34.74
C ALA A 130 7.04 12.57 34.65
N ILE A 131 6.90 12.08 33.41
CA ILE A 131 6.75 10.65 33.16
C ILE A 131 8.12 9.96 33.23
N ALA A 132 8.16 8.76 33.81
CA ALA A 132 9.32 7.88 33.81
C ALA A 132 9.00 6.67 32.90
N SER A 133 10.01 6.09 32.29
CA SER A 133 9.85 4.78 31.67
C SER A 133 9.40 3.76 32.71
N SER A 134 8.49 2.88 32.34
CA SER A 134 7.88 1.90 33.25
C SER A 134 8.88 0.95 33.90
N GLY A 135 10.10 0.82 33.35
CA GLY A 135 11.08 -0.16 33.82
C GLY A 135 10.63 -1.61 33.60
N ALA A 136 9.52 -1.83 32.92
CA ALA A 136 9.04 -3.16 32.57
C ALA A 136 9.99 -3.85 31.56
N ASP A 137 9.87 -5.17 31.48
CA ASP A 137 10.64 -5.97 30.52
C ASP A 137 10.39 -5.54 29.09
N ARG A 138 11.43 -5.62 28.26
CA ARG A 138 11.35 -5.30 26.84
C ARG A 138 10.36 -6.22 26.14
N LEU A 139 9.64 -5.66 25.16
CA LEU A 139 8.76 -6.45 24.30
C LEU A 139 9.59 -7.41 23.45
N GLU A 140 9.19 -8.67 23.43
CA GLU A 140 9.79 -9.66 22.55
C GLU A 140 9.26 -9.49 21.11
N LEU A 141 10.17 -9.42 20.16
CA LEU A 141 9.85 -9.47 18.75
C LEU A 141 9.98 -10.91 18.23
N GLN A 142 9.17 -11.27 17.23
CA GLN A 142 9.20 -12.62 16.67
C GLN A 142 10.55 -12.87 15.97
N ALA A 143 11.39 -13.75 16.53
CA ALA A 143 12.79 -13.94 16.12
C ALA A 143 12.95 -14.24 14.62
N VAL A 144 12.09 -15.09 14.04
CA VAL A 144 12.16 -15.46 12.61
C VAL A 144 11.83 -14.25 11.72
N ALA A 145 10.79 -13.50 12.06
CA ALA A 145 10.40 -12.29 11.32
C ALA A 145 11.48 -11.20 11.41
N GLU A 146 12.09 -11.03 12.59
CA GLU A 146 13.17 -10.05 12.78
C GLU A 146 14.46 -10.44 12.05
N ALA A 147 14.82 -11.72 12.01
CA ALA A 147 15.95 -12.20 11.22
C ALA A 147 15.73 -11.92 9.72
N ALA A 148 14.54 -12.22 9.20
CA ALA A 148 14.18 -11.96 7.79
C ALA A 148 14.19 -10.46 7.48
N ARG A 149 13.61 -9.63 8.37
CA ARG A 149 13.62 -8.17 8.24
C ARG A 149 15.06 -7.62 8.22
N SER A 150 15.91 -8.04 9.16
CA SER A 150 17.30 -7.59 9.27
C SER A 150 18.11 -7.99 8.04
N ALA A 151 17.93 -9.22 7.55
CA ALA A 151 18.56 -9.68 6.32
C ALA A 151 18.14 -8.82 5.11
N SER A 152 16.85 -8.49 4.99
CA SER A 152 16.32 -7.63 3.94
C SER A 152 16.92 -6.23 4.01
N VAL A 153 16.99 -5.60 5.19
CA VAL A 153 17.60 -4.27 5.38
C VAL A 153 19.08 -4.30 5.01
N ASN A 154 19.81 -5.34 5.42
CA ASN A 154 21.23 -5.46 5.06
C ASN A 154 21.43 -5.65 3.55
N ALA A 155 20.53 -6.36 2.87
CA ALA A 155 20.62 -6.57 1.43
C ALA A 155 20.24 -5.34 0.61
N THR A 156 19.21 -4.59 1.04
CA THR A 156 18.61 -3.51 0.23
C THR A 156 19.10 -2.10 0.62
N VAL A 157 19.40 -1.87 1.90
CA VAL A 157 19.74 -0.54 2.42
C VAL A 157 21.26 -0.40 2.62
N ALA A 158 21.93 -1.41 3.18
CA ALA A 158 23.33 -1.31 3.54
C ALA A 158 24.28 -0.99 2.35
N PRO A 159 24.07 -1.50 1.12
CA PRO A 159 24.93 -1.17 -0.02
C PRO A 159 24.98 0.33 -0.34
N THR A 160 23.89 1.06 -0.04
CA THR A 160 23.77 2.50 -0.33
C THR A 160 23.95 3.35 0.93
N ALA A 161 23.43 2.89 2.08
CA ALA A 161 23.39 3.65 3.32
C ALA A 161 23.67 2.75 4.53
N ALA A 162 24.91 2.30 4.67
CA ALA A 162 25.33 1.34 5.70
C ALA A 162 24.98 1.79 7.13
N ALA A 163 25.20 3.08 7.44
CA ALA A 163 24.84 3.62 8.75
C ALA A 163 23.33 3.61 9.03
N LEU A 164 22.50 3.85 8.01
CA LEU A 164 21.04 3.76 8.13
C LEU A 164 20.62 2.31 8.39
N ALA A 165 21.22 1.34 7.70
CA ALA A 165 20.93 -0.08 7.93
C ALA A 165 21.31 -0.51 9.36
N ASP A 166 22.49 -0.10 9.85
CA ASP A 166 22.91 -0.38 11.24
C ASP A 166 21.95 0.23 12.25
N LEU A 167 21.63 1.52 12.11
CA LEU A 167 20.68 2.20 13.01
C LEU A 167 19.28 1.61 12.95
N THR A 168 18.82 1.18 11.77
CA THR A 168 17.54 0.48 11.62
C THR A 168 17.54 -0.82 12.43
N ASN A 169 18.59 -1.61 12.34
CA ASN A 169 18.68 -2.87 13.04
C ASN A 169 18.89 -2.69 14.55
N ARG A 170 19.83 -1.85 14.96
CA ARG A 170 20.24 -1.72 16.35
C ARG A 170 19.36 -0.77 17.16
N VAL A 171 18.89 0.34 16.58
CA VAL A 171 18.13 1.36 17.31
C VAL A 171 16.63 1.22 17.03
N LEU A 172 16.21 1.28 15.76
CA LEU A 172 14.77 1.26 15.44
C LEU A 172 14.11 -0.05 15.91
N PHE A 173 14.61 -1.21 15.48
CA PHE A 173 14.05 -2.49 15.85
C PHE A 173 14.73 -3.14 17.05
N GLY A 174 16.00 -2.86 17.27
CA GLY A 174 16.76 -3.39 18.41
C GLY A 174 16.51 -2.64 19.72
N ASP A 175 15.89 -1.47 19.70
CA ASP A 175 15.54 -0.69 20.88
C ASP A 175 14.09 -0.17 20.83
N LEU A 176 13.77 0.79 19.98
CA LEU A 176 12.48 1.50 19.98
C LEU A 176 11.27 0.54 19.92
N TRP A 177 11.27 -0.44 19.00
CA TRP A 177 10.16 -1.39 18.86
C TRP A 177 10.01 -2.34 20.05
N GLN A 178 11.00 -2.43 20.91
CA GLN A 178 10.99 -3.29 22.10
C GLN A 178 10.68 -2.53 23.41
N ARG A 179 10.49 -1.22 23.35
CA ARG A 179 10.17 -0.41 24.54
C ARG A 179 8.76 -0.73 25.03
N PRO A 180 8.56 -1.00 26.34
CA PRO A 180 7.31 -1.53 26.87
C PRO A 180 6.20 -0.49 27.07
N ASP A 181 6.54 0.82 27.07
CA ASP A 181 5.61 1.91 27.43
C ASP A 181 4.51 2.17 26.39
N LEU A 182 4.55 1.47 25.25
CA LEU A 182 3.47 1.37 24.27
C LEU A 182 3.40 -0.07 23.74
N SER A 183 2.22 -0.67 23.77
CA SER A 183 2.05 -2.07 23.33
C SER A 183 2.46 -2.27 21.86
N ALA A 184 2.88 -3.48 21.49
CA ALA A 184 3.25 -3.81 20.12
C ALA A 184 2.11 -3.52 19.11
N ARG A 185 0.85 -3.79 19.52
CA ARG A 185 -0.35 -3.48 18.74
C ARG A 185 -0.51 -1.98 18.52
N ASP A 186 -0.46 -1.20 19.60
CA ASP A 186 -0.69 0.24 19.53
C ASP A 186 0.46 0.95 18.78
N ARG A 187 1.70 0.49 18.98
CA ARG A 187 2.87 0.95 18.22
C ARG A 187 2.68 0.72 16.73
N SER A 188 2.11 -0.41 16.34
CA SER A 188 1.78 -0.71 14.94
C SER A 188 0.67 0.17 14.40
N LEU A 189 -0.39 0.42 15.19
CA LEU A 189 -1.47 1.34 14.83
C LEU A 189 -0.95 2.77 14.62
N VAL A 190 -0.08 3.25 15.52
CA VAL A 190 0.60 4.55 15.43
C VAL A 190 1.44 4.63 14.14
N THR A 191 2.23 3.58 13.85
CA THR A 191 3.08 3.54 12.65
C THR A 191 2.25 3.59 11.36
N MET A 192 1.21 2.75 11.25
CA MET A 192 0.32 2.76 10.08
C MET A 192 -0.32 4.12 9.87
N SER A 193 -0.84 4.71 10.94
CA SER A 193 -1.49 6.03 10.89
C SER A 193 -0.53 7.12 10.43
N ALA A 194 0.71 7.09 10.93
CA ALA A 194 1.77 8.00 10.53
C ALA A 194 2.12 7.86 9.03
N LEU A 195 2.34 6.63 8.57
CA LEU A 195 2.69 6.35 7.17
C LEU A 195 1.60 6.81 6.20
N ILE A 196 0.34 6.55 6.52
CA ILE A 196 -0.79 7.04 5.73
C ILE A 196 -0.81 8.57 5.73
N ALA A 197 -0.65 9.17 6.91
CA ALA A 197 -0.72 10.61 7.10
C ALA A 197 0.36 11.39 6.34
N ILE A 198 1.56 10.83 6.21
CA ILE A 198 2.66 11.46 5.47
C ILE A 198 2.76 11.01 4.00
N GLY A 199 1.85 10.12 3.56
CA GLY A 199 1.75 9.67 2.17
C GLY A 199 2.85 8.70 1.76
N GLN A 200 3.10 7.66 2.57
CA GLN A 200 4.09 6.60 2.32
C GLN A 200 3.42 5.22 2.13
N PRO A 201 2.57 5.04 1.12
CA PRO A 201 1.82 3.81 0.93
C PRO A 201 2.72 2.60 0.63
N GLU A 202 3.93 2.80 0.09
CA GLU A 202 4.89 1.74 -0.22
C GLU A 202 5.42 1.04 1.04
N GLN A 203 5.41 1.73 2.20
CA GLN A 203 5.82 1.18 3.48
C GLN A 203 4.70 0.39 4.19
N LEU A 204 3.45 0.59 3.77
CA LEU A 204 2.29 -0.01 4.44
C LEU A 204 2.26 -1.55 4.40
N PRO A 205 2.66 -2.26 3.32
CA PRO A 205 2.56 -3.72 3.31
C PRO A 205 3.29 -4.38 4.47
N PHE A 206 4.52 -3.93 4.76
CA PHE A 206 5.31 -4.45 5.89
C PHE A 206 4.65 -4.11 7.24
N HIS A 207 4.30 -2.84 7.44
CA HIS A 207 3.77 -2.38 8.72
C HIS A 207 2.34 -2.84 8.99
N ALA A 208 1.50 -3.01 7.97
CA ALA A 208 0.16 -3.57 8.11
C ALA A 208 0.20 -5.06 8.46
N ASN A 209 1.09 -5.85 7.83
CA ASN A 209 1.29 -7.24 8.23
C ASN A 209 1.75 -7.33 9.69
N ARG A 210 2.74 -6.55 10.10
CA ARG A 210 3.21 -6.47 11.50
C ARG A 210 2.07 -6.05 12.45
N ALA A 211 1.24 -5.10 12.07
CA ALA A 211 0.10 -4.66 12.88
C ALA A 211 -0.90 -5.80 13.14
N MET A 212 -1.21 -6.56 12.09
CA MET A 212 -2.10 -7.72 12.21
C MET A 212 -1.46 -8.87 13.00
N ASP A 213 -0.15 -9.09 12.87
CA ASP A 213 0.59 -10.06 13.70
C ASP A 213 0.61 -9.65 15.16
N ASN A 214 0.63 -8.35 15.44
CA ASN A 214 0.53 -7.78 16.80
C ASN A 214 -0.91 -7.65 17.31
N GLY A 215 -1.91 -8.19 16.59
CA GLY A 215 -3.30 -8.30 17.04
C GLY A 215 -4.25 -7.20 16.59
N LEU A 216 -3.84 -6.32 15.65
CA LEU A 216 -4.78 -5.39 15.02
C LEU A 216 -5.64 -6.14 13.99
N SER A 217 -6.95 -6.02 14.08
CA SER A 217 -7.85 -6.61 13.10
C SER A 217 -7.91 -5.80 11.80
N SER A 218 -8.34 -6.43 10.70
CA SER A 218 -8.57 -5.73 9.43
C SER A 218 -9.66 -4.66 9.54
N ALA A 219 -10.66 -4.86 10.40
CA ALA A 219 -11.72 -3.89 10.65
C ALA A 219 -11.16 -2.64 11.35
N GLU A 220 -10.35 -2.81 12.39
CA GLU A 220 -9.70 -1.70 13.09
C GLU A 220 -8.72 -0.95 12.17
N ALA A 221 -7.94 -1.68 11.35
CA ALA A 221 -7.04 -1.07 10.36
C ALA A 221 -7.81 -0.25 9.31
N SER A 222 -8.95 -0.75 8.82
CA SER A 222 -9.82 -0.02 7.89
C SER A 222 -10.42 1.23 8.52
N GLU A 223 -10.81 1.14 9.78
CA GLU A 223 -11.37 2.27 10.50
C GLU A 223 -10.31 3.34 10.82
N ALA A 224 -9.07 2.93 11.06
CA ALA A 224 -7.93 3.87 11.18
C ALA A 224 -7.70 4.67 9.89
N VAL A 225 -7.90 4.07 8.70
CA VAL A 225 -7.88 4.80 7.42
C VAL A 225 -9.00 5.83 7.35
N THR A 226 -10.22 5.44 7.75
CA THR A 226 -11.39 6.35 7.81
C THR A 226 -11.10 7.55 8.71
N GLN A 227 -10.60 7.30 9.92
CA GLN A 227 -10.20 8.36 10.86
C GLN A 227 -9.12 9.26 10.27
N THR A 228 -8.11 8.67 9.63
CA THR A 228 -7.00 9.41 9.01
C THR A 228 -7.47 10.33 7.87
N ALA A 229 -8.52 9.97 7.12
CA ALA A 229 -9.05 10.80 6.03
C ALA A 229 -9.46 12.19 6.50
N PHE A 230 -10.06 12.29 7.69
CA PHE A 230 -10.49 13.58 8.27
C PHE A 230 -9.35 14.47 8.77
N TYR A 231 -8.21 13.87 9.15
CA TYR A 231 -7.09 14.60 9.74
C TYR A 231 -5.89 14.80 8.80
N ALA A 232 -5.70 13.91 7.82
CA ALA A 232 -4.63 13.98 6.84
C ALA A 232 -5.12 14.30 5.42
N GLY A 233 -6.43 14.23 5.20
CA GLY A 233 -7.08 14.47 3.90
C GLY A 233 -7.34 13.18 3.10
N TRP A 234 -8.41 13.21 2.32
CA TRP A 234 -8.90 12.09 1.50
C TRP A 234 -7.85 11.48 0.57
N PRO A 235 -7.02 12.25 -0.18
CA PRO A 235 -6.07 11.66 -1.11
C PRO A 235 -5.10 10.68 -0.45
N ARG A 236 -4.62 10.98 0.76
CA ARG A 236 -3.70 10.11 1.50
C ARG A 236 -4.37 8.82 1.97
N ALA A 237 -5.58 8.92 2.50
CA ALA A 237 -6.38 7.77 2.90
C ALA A 237 -6.70 6.88 1.70
N MET A 238 -7.16 7.47 0.58
CA MET A 238 -7.48 6.73 -0.64
C MET A 238 -6.29 6.01 -1.25
N SER A 239 -5.08 6.58 -1.16
CA SER A 239 -3.85 5.91 -1.62
C SER A 239 -3.49 4.68 -0.78
N ALA A 240 -3.89 4.63 0.49
CA ALA A 240 -3.65 3.48 1.37
C ALA A 240 -4.62 2.31 1.11
N VAL A 241 -5.85 2.58 0.65
CA VAL A 241 -6.91 1.58 0.48
C VAL A 241 -6.47 0.39 -0.39
N PRO A 242 -6.00 0.56 -1.63
CA PRO A 242 -5.64 -0.57 -2.48
C PRO A 242 -4.45 -1.37 -1.93
N VAL A 243 -3.58 -0.73 -1.13
CA VAL A 243 -2.45 -1.42 -0.49
C VAL A 243 -2.95 -2.33 0.63
N LEU A 244 -3.79 -1.80 1.53
CA LEU A 244 -4.37 -2.58 2.62
C LEU A 244 -5.28 -3.70 2.11
N GLN A 245 -6.04 -3.46 1.04
CA GLN A 245 -6.85 -4.50 0.41
C GLN A 245 -5.99 -5.71 0.02
N ARG A 246 -4.87 -5.50 -0.68
CA ARG A 246 -3.95 -6.59 -1.04
C ARG A 246 -3.40 -7.34 0.18
N VAL A 247 -3.04 -6.63 1.24
CA VAL A 247 -2.59 -7.24 2.50
C VAL A 247 -3.69 -8.11 3.11
N PHE A 248 -4.92 -7.61 3.19
CA PHE A 248 -6.04 -8.36 3.77
C PHE A 248 -6.40 -9.60 2.95
N GLU A 249 -6.43 -9.49 1.62
CA GLU A 249 -6.69 -10.62 0.71
C GLU A 249 -5.61 -11.69 0.84
N SER A 250 -4.32 -11.31 0.85
CA SER A 250 -3.21 -12.23 1.03
C SER A 250 -3.30 -12.97 2.37
N ARG A 251 -3.58 -12.27 3.46
CA ARG A 251 -3.73 -12.89 4.79
C ARG A 251 -4.96 -13.79 4.89
N LYS A 252 -6.06 -13.40 4.28
CA LYS A 252 -7.28 -14.23 4.21
C LYS A 252 -7.01 -15.53 3.45
N ALA A 253 -6.29 -15.47 2.34
CA ALA A 253 -5.89 -16.65 1.57
C ALA A 253 -4.98 -17.57 2.39
N ALA A 254 -3.97 -17.03 3.08
CA ALA A 254 -3.09 -17.80 3.96
C ALA A 254 -3.85 -18.46 5.12
N ALA A 255 -4.78 -17.74 5.77
CA ALA A 255 -5.60 -18.28 6.84
C ALA A 255 -6.58 -19.37 6.36
N HIS A 256 -7.05 -19.29 5.12
CA HIS A 256 -7.89 -20.33 4.52
C HIS A 256 -7.08 -21.60 4.28
N ALA A 257 -5.88 -21.49 3.72
CA ALA A 257 -4.97 -22.61 3.49
C ALA A 257 -4.62 -23.35 4.79
N THR A 258 -4.40 -22.65 5.89
CA THR A 258 -4.13 -23.27 7.21
C THR A 258 -5.34 -23.98 7.82
N LYS A 259 -6.57 -23.50 7.55
CA LYS A 259 -7.80 -24.13 8.07
C LYS A 259 -8.20 -25.40 7.32
N THR A 260 -7.88 -25.49 6.04
CA THR A 260 -8.21 -26.66 5.21
C THR A 260 -7.21 -27.80 5.37
N GLY A 261 -6.10 -27.61 6.10
CA GLY A 261 -5.04 -28.60 6.25
C GLY A 261 -4.27 -28.88 4.94
N GLU A 262 -4.57 -28.12 3.88
CA GLU A 262 -3.84 -28.17 2.64
C GLU A 262 -2.57 -27.32 2.76
N PRO A 263 -1.39 -27.91 2.49
CA PRO A 263 -0.17 -27.10 2.43
C PRO A 263 -0.36 -26.02 1.35
N ALA A 264 0.02 -24.78 1.67
CA ALA A 264 -0.08 -23.62 0.78
C ALA A 264 0.85 -23.73 -0.47
N VAL A 265 1.30 -24.93 -0.79
CA VAL A 265 2.19 -25.25 -1.91
C VAL A 265 1.43 -26.16 -2.88
N HIS A 266 0.49 -25.60 -3.63
CA HIS A 266 -0.04 -26.30 -4.79
C HIS A 266 0.82 -26.01 -6.01
N LEU A 267 1.23 -27.06 -6.71
CA LEU A 267 1.79 -26.94 -8.05
C LEU A 267 0.72 -26.33 -8.96
N GLN A 268 0.95 -25.13 -9.47
CA GLN A 268 0.09 -24.54 -10.49
C GLN A 268 0.46 -25.15 -11.85
N ILE A 269 -0.47 -25.89 -12.44
CA ILE A 269 -0.30 -26.48 -13.77
C ILE A 269 -1.18 -25.73 -14.76
N THR A 270 -0.56 -24.98 -15.67
CA THR A 270 -1.25 -24.40 -16.83
C THR A 270 -1.26 -25.43 -17.94
N ARG A 271 -2.45 -25.91 -18.33
CA ARG A 271 -2.57 -26.97 -19.35
C ARG A 271 -2.51 -26.40 -20.77
N ALA A 272 -1.89 -27.15 -21.67
CA ALA A 272 -1.71 -26.75 -23.09
C ALA A 272 -3.01 -26.68 -23.90
N ASN A 273 -4.13 -27.18 -23.35
CA ASN A 273 -5.45 -27.16 -23.99
C ASN A 273 -6.25 -25.86 -23.80
N ALA A 274 -5.65 -24.84 -23.20
CA ALA A 274 -6.28 -23.50 -23.15
C ALA A 274 -6.39 -22.96 -24.59
N THR A 275 -7.57 -22.47 -24.96
CA THR A 275 -7.80 -21.87 -26.29
C THR A 275 -6.87 -20.67 -26.46
N PRO A 276 -6.02 -20.65 -27.53
CA PRO A 276 -5.17 -19.50 -27.81
C PRO A 276 -6.02 -18.24 -28.06
N ALA A 277 -5.54 -17.10 -27.58
CA ALA A 277 -6.14 -15.80 -27.85
C ALA A 277 -5.37 -15.11 -28.98
N ALA A 278 -6.07 -14.39 -29.84
CA ALA A 278 -5.42 -13.56 -30.87
C ALA A 278 -4.60 -12.46 -30.19
N GLY A 279 -3.37 -12.24 -30.65
CA GLY A 279 -2.53 -11.14 -30.21
C GLY A 279 -3.21 -9.80 -30.57
N PRO A 280 -3.26 -8.80 -29.64
CA PRO A 280 -3.89 -7.50 -29.93
C PRO A 280 -3.25 -6.83 -31.15
N ALA A 281 -4.08 -6.38 -32.09
CA ALA A 281 -3.61 -5.75 -33.35
C ALA A 281 -2.76 -4.49 -33.11
N ASP A 282 -2.89 -3.84 -31.96
CA ASP A 282 -2.06 -2.68 -31.60
C ASP A 282 -0.60 -3.03 -31.39
N TYR A 283 -0.31 -4.26 -30.91
CA TYR A 283 1.02 -4.70 -30.52
C TYR A 283 1.66 -5.70 -31.50
N PHE A 284 0.90 -6.19 -32.49
CA PHE A 284 1.37 -7.16 -33.46
C PHE A 284 1.05 -6.74 -34.91
N THR A 285 1.91 -7.15 -35.82
CA THR A 285 1.67 -7.11 -37.28
C THR A 285 1.58 -8.56 -37.74
N GLY A 286 0.59 -8.87 -38.58
CA GLY A 286 0.30 -10.23 -39.01
C GLY A 286 -0.53 -11.02 -37.97
N GLU A 287 -0.72 -12.32 -38.20
CA GLU A 287 -1.49 -13.19 -37.34
C GLU A 287 -0.61 -13.77 -36.23
N VAL A 288 -0.99 -13.49 -34.97
CA VAL A 288 -0.27 -13.96 -33.78
C VAL A 288 -1.27 -14.57 -32.82
N GLN A 289 -0.91 -15.70 -32.21
CA GLN A 289 -1.68 -16.37 -31.16
C GLN A 289 -0.87 -16.42 -29.88
N VAL A 290 -1.52 -16.08 -28.76
CA VAL A 290 -0.93 -16.10 -27.44
C VAL A 290 -1.67 -17.09 -26.56
N SER A 291 -0.93 -17.98 -25.89
CA SER A 291 -1.47 -19.05 -25.05
C SER A 291 -0.56 -19.33 -23.87
N GLY A 292 -0.98 -20.23 -22.97
CA GLY A 292 -0.13 -20.72 -21.89
C GLY A 292 0.34 -19.63 -20.94
N HIS A 293 -0.46 -18.58 -20.73
CA HIS A 293 -0.13 -17.53 -19.80
C HIS A 293 0.07 -18.10 -18.39
N TYR A 294 1.19 -17.76 -17.78
CA TYR A 294 1.41 -18.00 -16.37
C TYR A 294 1.93 -16.74 -15.68
N ARG A 295 1.69 -16.66 -14.39
CA ARG A 295 2.24 -15.63 -13.51
C ARG A 295 2.60 -16.29 -12.19
N GLY A 296 3.82 -16.04 -11.71
CA GLY A 296 4.23 -16.45 -10.37
C GLY A 296 3.42 -15.72 -9.30
N ASN A 297 3.21 -16.38 -8.18
CA ASN A 297 2.60 -15.77 -7.00
C ASN A 297 3.66 -14.97 -6.22
N GLU A 298 3.26 -13.86 -5.61
CA GLU A 298 4.17 -13.06 -4.79
C GLU A 298 4.92 -13.93 -3.74
N PRO A 299 6.22 -13.68 -3.55
CA PRO A 299 7.02 -12.54 -4.02
C PRO A 299 7.59 -12.68 -5.45
N ALA A 300 7.27 -13.73 -6.19
CA ALA A 300 7.72 -13.90 -7.57
C ALA A 300 7.04 -12.89 -8.49
N ARG A 301 7.85 -12.20 -9.29
CA ARG A 301 7.39 -11.19 -10.26
C ARG A 301 7.42 -11.69 -11.70
N ILE A 302 7.79 -12.97 -11.87
CA ILE A 302 7.94 -13.63 -13.15
C ILE A 302 6.59 -13.91 -13.80
N SER A 303 6.51 -13.70 -15.11
CA SER A 303 5.37 -14.09 -15.93
C SER A 303 5.85 -14.56 -17.30
N GLY A 304 5.01 -15.29 -18.01
CA GLY A 304 5.34 -15.74 -19.35
C GLY A 304 4.14 -16.22 -20.14
N ALA A 305 4.37 -16.40 -21.44
CA ALA A 305 3.37 -16.91 -22.36
C ALA A 305 4.04 -17.57 -23.58
N THR A 306 3.34 -18.51 -24.22
CA THR A 306 3.66 -19.02 -25.54
C THR A 306 3.08 -18.07 -26.57
N VAL A 307 3.91 -17.62 -27.52
CA VAL A 307 3.52 -16.75 -28.62
C VAL A 307 3.86 -17.42 -29.94
N ALA A 308 2.84 -17.66 -30.76
CA ALA A 308 2.97 -18.29 -32.08
C ALA A 308 2.69 -17.24 -33.16
N PHE A 309 3.64 -17.08 -34.08
CA PHE A 309 3.62 -16.15 -35.18
C PHE A 309 3.45 -16.90 -36.52
N THR A 310 2.53 -16.51 -37.36
CA THR A 310 2.53 -16.94 -38.74
C THR A 310 3.70 -16.31 -39.52
N ALA A 311 4.08 -16.86 -40.66
CA ALA A 311 5.14 -16.28 -41.47
C ALA A 311 4.89 -14.80 -41.72
N GLY A 312 5.91 -13.95 -41.54
CA GLY A 312 5.82 -12.50 -41.65
C GLY A 312 5.26 -11.74 -40.44
N ALA A 313 4.69 -12.44 -39.46
CA ALA A 313 4.12 -11.81 -38.28
C ALA A 313 5.22 -11.44 -37.25
N ARG A 314 5.02 -10.30 -36.56
CA ARG A 314 6.01 -9.72 -35.67
C ARG A 314 5.38 -8.84 -34.58
N THR A 315 6.11 -8.62 -33.49
CA THR A 315 5.74 -7.66 -32.44
C THR A 315 5.93 -6.21 -32.95
N ALA A 316 5.32 -5.25 -32.28
CA ALA A 316 5.77 -3.86 -32.28
C ALA A 316 7.13 -3.74 -31.60
N TRP A 317 7.82 -2.61 -31.74
CA TRP A 317 8.95 -2.24 -30.90
C TRP A 317 8.49 -2.16 -29.44
N HIS A 318 9.30 -2.66 -28.52
CA HIS A 318 8.96 -2.62 -27.09
C HIS A 318 10.21 -2.74 -26.20
N THR A 319 10.02 -2.48 -24.91
CA THR A 319 11.04 -2.64 -23.87
C THR A 319 10.46 -3.39 -22.68
N HIS A 320 11.32 -4.06 -21.90
CA HIS A 320 11.00 -4.68 -20.63
C HIS A 320 11.83 -4.06 -19.51
N PRO A 321 11.25 -3.66 -18.37
CA PRO A 321 11.99 -2.95 -17.31
C PRO A 321 13.09 -3.81 -16.68
N LEU A 322 12.91 -5.13 -16.60
CA LEU A 322 13.87 -6.08 -16.03
C LEU A 322 14.42 -7.06 -17.07
N GLY A 323 14.22 -6.77 -18.37
CA GLY A 323 14.64 -7.65 -19.48
C GLY A 323 13.63 -8.73 -19.81
N GLN A 324 13.94 -9.47 -20.86
CA GLN A 324 13.12 -10.58 -21.38
C GLN A 324 13.98 -11.76 -21.82
N THR A 325 13.51 -12.98 -21.58
CA THR A 325 14.09 -14.19 -22.15
C THR A 325 13.09 -14.81 -23.11
N LEU A 326 13.55 -15.16 -24.32
CA LEU A 326 12.80 -15.96 -25.29
C LEU A 326 13.42 -17.34 -25.43
N PHE A 327 12.61 -18.37 -25.31
CA PHE A 327 12.98 -19.76 -25.61
C PHE A 327 12.31 -20.11 -26.93
N ILE A 328 13.10 -20.32 -27.97
CA ILE A 328 12.54 -20.64 -29.29
C ILE A 328 12.13 -22.11 -29.32
N VAL A 329 10.84 -22.35 -29.53
CA VAL A 329 10.24 -23.68 -29.46
C VAL A 329 10.17 -24.33 -30.83
N SER A 330 9.81 -23.60 -31.86
CA SER A 330 9.68 -24.14 -33.21
C SER A 330 9.78 -23.05 -34.28
N GLY A 331 10.08 -23.46 -35.52
CA GLY A 331 10.12 -22.60 -36.69
C GLY A 331 11.37 -21.71 -36.78
N LYS A 332 11.33 -20.69 -37.62
CA LYS A 332 12.43 -19.76 -37.88
C LYS A 332 11.96 -18.32 -37.58
N GLY A 333 12.71 -17.63 -36.74
CA GLY A 333 12.37 -16.28 -36.33
C GLY A 333 13.50 -15.27 -36.48
N TRP A 334 13.16 -14.02 -36.30
CA TRP A 334 14.08 -12.89 -36.27
C TRP A 334 13.90 -12.09 -34.98
N VAL A 335 15.04 -11.62 -34.47
CA VAL A 335 15.10 -10.70 -33.31
C VAL A 335 16.02 -9.54 -33.69
N GLN A 336 15.66 -8.33 -33.31
CA GLN A 336 16.47 -7.14 -33.53
C GLN A 336 16.38 -6.17 -32.37
N LYS A 337 17.51 -5.71 -31.87
CA LYS A 337 17.57 -4.51 -31.03
C LYS A 337 17.63 -3.26 -31.93
N ASP A 338 17.06 -2.15 -31.46
CA ASP A 338 17.09 -0.87 -32.15
C ASP A 338 18.53 -0.46 -32.54
N GLY A 339 18.73 -0.11 -33.80
CA GLY A 339 20.02 0.21 -34.36
C GLY A 339 21.01 -0.95 -34.55
N GLY A 340 20.60 -2.20 -34.26
CA GLY A 340 21.43 -3.40 -34.43
C GLY A 340 21.07 -4.20 -35.70
N PRO A 341 21.84 -5.25 -36.01
CA PRO A 341 21.49 -6.20 -37.06
C PRO A 341 20.26 -7.02 -36.66
N VAL A 342 19.58 -7.58 -37.66
CA VAL A 342 18.61 -8.66 -37.43
C VAL A 342 19.37 -9.96 -37.21
N GLU A 343 19.01 -10.67 -36.13
CA GLU A 343 19.59 -11.97 -35.79
C GLU A 343 18.56 -13.06 -36.08
N VAL A 344 19.00 -14.14 -36.74
CA VAL A 344 18.17 -15.31 -37.01
C VAL A 344 18.18 -16.23 -35.81
N VAL A 345 17.00 -16.73 -35.42
CA VAL A 345 16.81 -17.63 -34.30
C VAL A 345 15.99 -18.84 -34.70
N GLY A 346 16.32 -20.00 -34.10
CA GLY A 346 15.68 -21.28 -34.36
C GLY A 346 15.44 -22.12 -33.11
N PRO A 347 14.81 -23.32 -33.27
CA PRO A 347 14.45 -24.18 -32.14
C PRO A 347 15.64 -24.53 -31.26
N GLY A 348 15.49 -24.33 -29.93
CA GLY A 348 16.51 -24.53 -28.93
C GLY A 348 17.34 -23.31 -28.57
N ASP A 349 17.24 -22.22 -29.37
CA ASP A 349 17.93 -20.97 -29.04
C ASP A 349 17.27 -20.30 -27.83
N VAL A 350 18.11 -19.64 -27.02
CA VAL A 350 17.69 -18.82 -25.89
C VAL A 350 18.21 -17.40 -26.13
N VAL A 351 17.28 -16.44 -26.24
CA VAL A 351 17.61 -15.03 -26.45
C VAL A 351 17.41 -14.28 -25.14
N TRP A 352 18.47 -13.69 -24.62
CA TRP A 352 18.39 -12.75 -23.50
C TRP A 352 18.42 -11.30 -24.01
N ILE A 353 17.38 -10.56 -23.68
CA ILE A 353 17.24 -9.14 -24.01
C ILE A 353 17.40 -8.37 -22.69
N PRO A 354 18.46 -7.56 -22.54
CA PRO A 354 18.71 -6.81 -21.30
C PRO A 354 17.62 -5.79 -20.96
N PRO A 355 17.54 -5.35 -19.69
CA PRO A 355 16.61 -4.33 -19.25
C PRO A 355 16.63 -3.06 -20.14
N MET A 356 15.45 -2.54 -20.43
CA MET A 356 15.21 -1.30 -21.20
C MET A 356 15.74 -1.30 -22.65
N VAL A 357 16.25 -2.42 -23.16
CA VAL A 357 16.64 -2.51 -24.56
C VAL A 357 15.39 -2.51 -25.45
N LYS A 358 15.27 -1.51 -26.34
CA LYS A 358 14.23 -1.45 -27.36
C LYS A 358 14.51 -2.50 -28.42
N HIS A 359 13.55 -3.38 -28.66
CA HIS A 359 13.68 -4.53 -29.56
C HIS A 359 12.34 -4.95 -30.14
N TRP A 360 12.40 -5.80 -31.15
CA TRP A 360 11.27 -6.56 -31.65
C TRP A 360 11.69 -8.01 -31.96
N HIS A 361 10.72 -8.90 -32.05
CA HIS A 361 10.90 -10.28 -32.50
C HIS A 361 9.66 -10.78 -33.25
N GLY A 362 9.83 -11.79 -34.08
CA GLY A 362 8.75 -12.36 -34.88
C GLY A 362 9.22 -13.52 -35.76
N ALA A 363 8.32 -14.04 -36.56
CA ALA A 363 8.61 -15.08 -37.55
C ALA A 363 9.47 -14.53 -38.69
N SER A 364 10.20 -15.40 -39.40
CA SER A 364 10.80 -15.05 -40.68
C SER A 364 9.72 -14.79 -41.75
N ALA A 365 10.11 -14.28 -42.89
CA ALA A 365 9.15 -13.99 -43.94
C ALA A 365 8.51 -15.24 -44.54
N SER A 366 9.21 -16.36 -44.51
CA SER A 366 8.84 -17.61 -45.15
C SER A 366 8.34 -18.72 -44.21
N GLU A 367 8.71 -18.66 -42.91
CA GLU A 367 8.41 -19.70 -41.97
C GLU A 367 7.76 -19.13 -40.69
N PRO A 368 6.77 -19.84 -40.09
CA PRO A 368 6.23 -19.48 -38.78
C PRO A 368 7.27 -19.64 -37.70
N MET A 369 7.06 -19.00 -36.53
CA MET A 369 7.89 -19.15 -35.34
C MET A 369 7.03 -19.22 -34.09
N THR A 370 7.40 -20.08 -33.14
CA THR A 370 6.83 -20.11 -31.80
C THR A 370 7.94 -19.99 -30.79
N HIS A 371 7.77 -19.08 -29.83
CA HIS A 371 8.64 -18.99 -28.66
C HIS A 371 7.82 -18.98 -27.38
N PHE A 372 8.49 -19.27 -26.27
CA PHE A 372 8.03 -19.05 -24.92
C PHE A 372 8.74 -17.80 -24.36
N ALA A 373 7.97 -16.74 -24.06
CA ALA A 373 8.51 -15.50 -23.53
C ALA A 373 8.40 -15.48 -22.01
N VAL A 374 9.46 -15.03 -21.34
CA VAL A 374 9.52 -14.86 -19.87
C VAL A 374 10.02 -13.46 -19.58
N ALA A 375 9.32 -12.73 -18.67
CA ALA A 375 9.75 -11.43 -18.19
C ALA A 375 9.29 -11.20 -16.73
N GLU A 376 9.98 -10.31 -16.03
CA GLU A 376 9.62 -9.91 -14.69
C GLU A 376 8.96 -8.53 -14.67
N ALA A 377 8.02 -8.34 -13.73
CA ALA A 377 7.40 -7.03 -13.51
C ALA A 377 8.26 -6.16 -12.58
N LEU A 378 8.37 -4.88 -12.93
CA LEU A 378 8.84 -3.81 -12.03
C LEU A 378 7.67 -2.87 -11.78
N ASP A 379 7.29 -2.68 -10.53
CA ASP A 379 6.16 -1.83 -10.12
C ASP A 379 4.84 -2.16 -10.87
N GLY A 380 4.63 -3.45 -11.13
CA GLY A 380 3.46 -3.94 -11.85
C GLY A 380 3.54 -3.85 -13.37
N ASN A 381 4.54 -3.19 -13.94
CA ASN A 381 4.76 -3.07 -15.37
C ASN A 381 5.71 -4.16 -15.88
N VAL A 382 5.30 -4.89 -16.93
CA VAL A 382 6.11 -5.94 -17.57
C VAL A 382 6.70 -5.48 -18.89
N VAL A 383 5.97 -4.65 -19.67
CA VAL A 383 6.32 -4.27 -21.03
C VAL A 383 5.83 -2.86 -21.36
N THR A 384 6.64 -2.10 -22.04
CA THR A 384 6.25 -0.81 -22.65
C THR A 384 6.25 -0.95 -24.16
N TRP A 385 5.06 -0.91 -24.76
CA TRP A 385 4.86 -0.99 -26.19
C TRP A 385 5.11 0.36 -26.88
N MET A 386 5.65 0.30 -28.09
CA MET A 386 6.02 1.44 -28.94
C MET A 386 5.42 1.28 -30.34
N ASP A 387 5.94 2.04 -31.32
CA ASP A 387 5.49 2.00 -32.70
C ASP A 387 5.67 0.61 -33.32
N LYS A 388 4.85 0.29 -34.33
CA LYS A 388 5.01 -0.95 -35.09
C LYS A 388 6.32 -0.94 -35.85
N VAL A 389 6.91 -2.13 -35.97
CA VAL A 389 8.08 -2.33 -36.84
C VAL A 389 7.69 -2.06 -38.30
N SER A 390 8.39 -1.15 -38.95
CA SER A 390 8.14 -0.83 -40.36
C SER A 390 8.48 -2.01 -41.27
N ASP A 391 7.88 -2.05 -42.46
CA ASP A 391 8.25 -3.06 -43.45
C ASP A 391 9.69 -2.92 -43.92
N ASN A 392 10.26 -1.71 -43.86
CA ASN A 392 11.68 -1.49 -44.16
C ASN A 392 12.58 -2.11 -43.06
N ASP A 393 12.29 -1.93 -41.80
CA ASP A 393 13.07 -2.52 -40.70
C ASP A 393 12.95 -4.05 -40.73
N TYR A 394 11.73 -4.56 -40.89
CA TYR A 394 11.49 -5.99 -41.04
C TYR A 394 12.21 -6.57 -42.27
N GLY A 395 12.22 -5.83 -43.38
CA GLY A 395 12.89 -6.22 -44.64
C GLY A 395 14.41 -6.35 -44.52
N LEU A 396 15.05 -5.87 -43.47
CA LEU A 396 16.46 -6.12 -43.23
C LEU A 396 16.75 -7.61 -42.99
N GLY A 397 15.80 -8.36 -42.44
CA GLY A 397 15.89 -9.82 -42.26
C GLY A 397 15.91 -10.58 -43.60
N LEU A 398 15.27 -10.08 -44.67
CA LEU A 398 15.29 -10.70 -45.99
C LEU A 398 16.67 -10.76 -46.63
N ARG A 399 17.63 -10.02 -46.13
CA ARG A 399 19.00 -10.00 -46.65
C ARG A 399 19.89 -11.04 -46.06
N ILE A 400 19.43 -11.75 -45.04
CA ILE A 400 20.18 -12.74 -44.26
C ILE A 400 19.49 -14.12 -44.26
N ASP A 401 18.28 -14.22 -44.81
CA ASP A 401 17.53 -15.44 -45.07
C ASP A 401 17.97 -16.08 -46.39
#